data_6acabafeba88fe742c557a6f15ceddef
#
_entry.id   6acabafeba88fe742c557a6f15ceddef
#
_cell.length_a   1.000
_cell.length_b   1.000
_cell.length_c   1.000
_cell.angle_alpha   90.00
_cell.angle_beta   90.00
_cell.angle_gamma   90.00
#
_symmetry.space_group_name_H-M   'P 1'
#
loop_
_entity.id
_entity.type
_entity.pdbx_description
1 polymer ?
#
loop_
_entity_poly.entity_id
_entity_poly.type
_entity_poly.pdbx_seq_one_letter_code
_entity_poly.pdbx_strand_id
1 'polypeptide(L)'
;MRRRTGWRTVWLSLFLSSVSLAAAFPALVRLPRRDPASSPTLPQALFSHRVHANFVCAACHPATFPQALLAFTHEDMRAGRYCGRCHDGGTAFAIEGARCESCHAGPR
;
A
#
# COMPACT_ATOMS: atom_id res chain seq x y z
N MET A 1 -60.08 9.24 15.39
CA MET A 1 -59.15 8.59 14.46
C MET A 1 -57.78 9.24 14.58
N ARG A 2 -56.84 8.60 15.30
CA ARG A 2 -55.45 9.08 15.45
C ARG A 2 -54.59 8.41 14.37
N ARG A 3 -54.01 9.19 13.46
CA ARG A 3 -53.12 8.71 12.41
C ARG A 3 -51.79 8.21 13.05
N ARG A 4 -51.56 6.90 13.08
CA ARG A 4 -50.30 6.28 13.42
C ARG A 4 -49.44 6.06 12.17
N THR A 5 -48.97 7.13 11.54
CA THR A 5 -48.16 7.06 10.32
C THR A 5 -46.92 7.94 10.40
N GLY A 6 -46.13 7.86 11.44
CA GLY A 6 -44.91 8.67 11.56
C GLY A 6 -43.63 7.93 11.90
N TRP A 7 -43.75 6.76 12.50
CA TRP A 7 -42.55 6.09 13.07
C TRP A 7 -41.86 5.09 12.13
N ARG A 8 -42.57 4.57 11.15
CA ARG A 8 -41.99 3.61 10.20
C ARG A 8 -41.07 4.25 9.15
N THR A 9 -41.34 5.50 8.78
CA THR A 9 -40.53 6.25 7.80
C THR A 9 -39.25 6.81 8.40
N VAL A 10 -39.22 7.11 9.69
CA VAL A 10 -37.99 7.62 10.35
C VAL A 10 -36.91 6.55 10.47
N TRP A 11 -37.30 5.29 10.72
CA TRP A 11 -36.33 4.19 10.81
C TRP A 11 -35.74 3.76 9.47
N LEU A 12 -36.48 3.93 8.37
CA LEU A 12 -35.95 3.61 7.05
C LEU A 12 -34.88 4.61 6.57
N SER A 13 -34.97 5.87 7.02
CA SER A 13 -34.01 6.92 6.64
C SER A 13 -32.69 6.83 7.41
N LEU A 14 -32.67 6.20 8.57
CA LEU A 14 -31.45 6.02 9.37
C LEU A 14 -30.56 4.86 8.90
N PHE A 15 -31.11 3.92 8.14
CA PHE A 15 -30.33 2.78 7.64
C PHE A 15 -29.59 3.05 6.31
N LEU A 16 -29.92 4.12 5.60
CA LEU A 16 -29.25 4.45 4.32
C LEU A 16 -28.02 5.34 4.46
N SER A 17 -27.65 5.78 5.65
CA SER A 17 -26.53 6.72 5.83
C SER A 17 -25.21 6.10 6.28
N SER A 18 -25.09 4.80 6.37
CA SER A 18 -23.80 4.14 6.54
C SER A 18 -23.13 3.87 5.18
N VAL A 19 -22.88 4.94 4.44
CA VAL A 19 -21.83 4.88 3.40
C VAL A 19 -20.52 4.71 4.16
N SER A 20 -20.08 3.48 4.30
CA SER A 20 -18.72 3.19 4.76
C SER A 20 -17.78 3.89 3.79
N LEU A 21 -17.20 5.00 4.22
CA LEU A 21 -16.06 5.62 3.56
C LEU A 21 -14.89 4.67 3.79
N ALA A 22 -14.88 3.54 3.08
CA ALA A 22 -13.71 2.69 3.00
C ALA A 22 -12.61 3.56 2.39
N ALA A 23 -11.65 3.96 3.20
CA ALA A 23 -10.49 4.68 2.72
C ALA A 23 -9.82 3.81 1.66
N ALA A 24 -10.06 4.15 0.38
CA ALA A 24 -9.47 3.44 -0.73
C ALA A 24 -7.97 3.73 -0.75
N PHE A 25 -7.17 2.79 -0.29
CA PHE A 25 -5.71 2.87 -0.48
C PHE A 25 -5.35 2.43 -1.90
N PRO A 26 -4.32 2.98 -2.52
CA PRO A 26 -3.93 2.63 -3.87
C PRO A 26 -3.45 1.16 -3.91
N ALA A 27 -4.01 0.35 -4.80
CA ALA A 27 -3.61 -1.04 -4.97
C ALA A 27 -2.15 -1.16 -5.44
N LEU A 28 -1.69 -0.21 -6.26
CA LEU A 28 -0.33 -0.08 -6.76
C LEU A 28 0.23 1.29 -6.40
N VAL A 29 1.45 1.32 -5.89
CA VAL A 29 2.18 2.54 -5.54
C VAL A 29 3.47 2.57 -6.34
N ARG A 30 3.69 3.66 -7.10
CA ARG A 30 4.98 3.97 -7.74
C ARG A 30 5.86 4.66 -6.72
N LEU A 31 7.00 4.04 -6.43
CA LEU A 31 7.94 4.60 -5.47
C LEU A 31 8.86 5.60 -6.16
N PRO A 32 8.97 6.83 -5.63
CA PRO A 32 9.87 7.82 -6.20
C PRO A 32 11.33 7.38 -6.03
N ARG A 33 12.19 7.79 -6.96
CA ARG A 33 13.62 7.59 -6.85
C ARG A 33 14.24 8.75 -6.08
N ARG A 34 15.26 8.44 -5.28
CA ARG A 34 16.07 9.49 -4.65
C ARG A 34 16.90 10.26 -5.67
N ASP A 35 17.44 9.54 -6.67
CA ASP A 35 18.16 10.12 -7.79
C ASP A 35 17.61 9.53 -9.11
N PRO A 36 16.72 10.25 -9.81
CA PRO A 36 16.18 9.81 -11.09
C PRO A 36 17.23 9.66 -12.20
N ALA A 37 18.35 10.37 -12.10
CA ALA A 37 19.40 10.34 -13.12
C ALA A 37 20.28 9.09 -13.06
N SER A 38 20.33 8.41 -11.91
CA SER A 38 21.19 7.23 -11.70
C SER A 38 20.85 6.02 -12.59
N SER A 39 19.60 5.91 -13.05
CA SER A 39 19.19 4.84 -13.96
C SER A 39 17.98 5.28 -14.79
N PRO A 40 18.18 6.12 -15.80
CA PRO A 40 17.08 6.76 -16.53
C PRO A 40 16.21 5.76 -17.31
N THR A 41 16.75 4.61 -17.68
CA THR A 41 16.06 3.57 -18.47
C THR A 41 15.29 2.58 -17.61
N LEU A 42 15.60 2.47 -16.31
CA LEU A 42 14.91 1.55 -15.41
C LEU A 42 13.61 2.16 -14.92
N PRO A 43 12.46 1.49 -15.02
CA PRO A 43 11.20 1.99 -14.47
C PRO A 43 11.29 2.25 -12.96
N GLN A 44 10.39 3.10 -12.43
CA GLN A 44 10.22 3.23 -10.99
C GLN A 44 9.76 1.90 -10.39
N ALA A 45 10.17 1.62 -9.16
CA ALA A 45 9.67 0.46 -8.46
C ALA A 45 8.16 0.56 -8.23
N LEU A 46 7.47 -0.55 -8.39
CA LEU A 46 6.05 -0.71 -8.12
C LEU A 46 5.85 -1.56 -6.86
N PHE A 47 5.17 -1.01 -5.89
CA PHE A 47 4.70 -1.75 -4.74
C PHE A 47 3.23 -2.11 -4.92
N SER A 48 2.87 -3.37 -4.67
CA SER A 48 1.49 -3.85 -4.72
C SER A 48 0.99 -4.19 -3.33
N HIS A 49 0.04 -3.43 -2.81
CA HIS A 49 -0.67 -3.79 -1.59
C HIS A 49 -1.36 -5.14 -1.71
N ARG A 50 -1.87 -5.46 -2.90
CA ARG A 50 -2.56 -6.73 -3.14
C ARG A 50 -1.66 -7.95 -2.93
N VAL A 51 -0.40 -7.88 -3.37
CA VAL A 51 0.57 -8.97 -3.19
C VAL A 51 0.95 -9.14 -1.71
N HIS A 52 0.84 -8.08 -0.92
CA HIS A 52 1.14 -8.06 0.52
C HIS A 52 -0.12 -8.12 1.39
N ALA A 53 -1.27 -8.45 0.84
CA ALA A 53 -2.57 -8.40 1.54
C ALA A 53 -2.71 -9.39 2.70
N ASN A 54 -1.80 -10.35 2.86
CA ASN A 54 -1.76 -11.26 4.00
C ASN A 54 -1.29 -10.58 5.31
N PHE A 55 -0.75 -9.38 5.22
CA PHE A 55 -0.30 -8.60 6.37
C PHE A 55 -1.32 -7.54 6.74
N VAL A 56 -1.51 -7.33 8.06
CA VAL A 56 -2.31 -6.20 8.55
C VAL A 56 -1.60 -4.88 8.30
N CYS A 57 -2.35 -3.79 8.12
CA CYS A 57 -1.79 -2.48 7.81
C CYS A 57 -0.69 -2.04 8.80
N ALA A 58 -0.87 -2.33 10.10
CA ALA A 58 0.07 -1.99 11.15
C ALA A 58 1.41 -2.75 11.08
N ALA A 59 1.51 -3.83 10.31
CA ALA A 59 2.77 -4.53 10.09
C ALA A 59 3.79 -3.66 9.32
N CYS A 60 3.28 -2.73 8.51
CA CYS A 60 4.09 -1.84 7.68
C CYS A 60 3.95 -0.37 8.10
N HIS A 61 2.75 0.08 8.48
CA HIS A 61 2.44 1.47 8.77
C HIS A 61 2.24 1.74 10.26
N PRO A 62 2.75 2.85 10.78
CA PRO A 62 3.66 3.81 10.15
C PRO A 62 5.14 3.43 10.31
N ALA A 63 5.45 2.35 11.04
CA ALA A 63 6.81 2.07 11.53
C ALA A 63 7.85 1.80 10.42
N THR A 64 7.47 1.03 9.39
CA THR A 64 8.37 0.72 8.26
C THR A 64 8.18 1.73 7.13
N PHE A 65 6.93 2.06 6.85
CA PHE A 65 6.56 3.03 5.82
C PHE A 65 5.57 4.04 6.40
N PRO A 66 5.87 5.34 6.37
CA PRO A 66 4.88 6.36 6.65
C PRO A 66 3.76 6.31 5.60
N GLN A 67 2.58 6.84 5.91
CA GLN A 67 1.48 6.96 4.94
C GLN A 67 1.71 8.11 3.96
N ALA A 68 2.93 8.19 3.40
CA ALA A 68 3.37 9.18 2.43
C ALA A 68 4.37 8.54 1.48
N LEU A 69 4.52 9.11 0.29
CA LEU A 69 5.54 8.65 -0.65
C LEU A 69 6.94 8.91 -0.09
N LEU A 70 7.77 7.89 -0.14
CA LEU A 70 9.12 7.89 0.41
C LEU A 70 10.10 7.38 -0.63
N ALA A 71 11.18 8.12 -0.85
CA ALA A 71 12.30 7.70 -1.70
C ALA A 71 13.40 7.07 -0.83
N PHE A 72 13.84 5.88 -1.20
CA PHE A 72 14.93 5.15 -0.54
C PHE A 72 15.78 4.40 -1.57
N THR A 73 16.88 3.84 -1.14
CA THR A 73 17.87 3.20 -2.00
C THR A 73 17.97 1.70 -1.73
N HIS A 74 18.63 0.95 -2.62
CA HIS A 74 18.97 -0.44 -2.36
C HIS A 74 19.90 -0.59 -1.13
N GLU A 75 20.76 0.39 -0.85
CA GLU A 75 21.59 0.42 0.34
C GLU A 75 20.75 0.48 1.62
N ASP A 76 19.71 1.29 1.63
CA ASP A 76 18.76 1.33 2.73
C ASP A 76 18.11 -0.04 2.96
N MET A 77 17.76 -0.73 1.88
CA MET A 77 17.15 -2.06 1.96
C MET A 77 18.15 -3.13 2.45
N ARG A 78 19.40 -3.09 1.98
CA ARG A 78 20.47 -3.97 2.47
C ARG A 78 20.75 -3.76 3.96
N ALA A 79 20.58 -2.52 4.45
CA ALA A 79 20.66 -2.20 5.86
C ALA A 79 19.43 -2.63 6.67
N GLY A 80 18.53 -3.45 6.11
CA GLY A 80 17.33 -3.96 6.78
C GLY A 80 16.21 -2.95 6.95
N ARG A 81 16.23 -1.87 6.17
CA ARG A 81 15.16 -0.85 6.19
C ARG A 81 14.17 -1.08 5.05
N TYR A 82 12.97 -0.53 5.19
CA TYR A 82 11.90 -0.57 4.19
C TYR A 82 11.60 -2.00 3.70
N CYS A 83 11.68 -2.24 2.40
CA CYS A 83 11.47 -3.58 1.83
C CYS A 83 12.44 -4.61 2.40
N GLY A 84 13.68 -4.20 2.70
CA GLY A 84 14.72 -5.06 3.27
C GLY A 84 14.42 -5.60 4.65
N ARG A 85 13.43 -5.03 5.36
CA ARG A 85 12.98 -5.55 6.66
C ARG A 85 12.42 -6.97 6.57
N CYS A 86 11.81 -7.31 5.44
CA CYS A 86 11.22 -8.62 5.19
C CYS A 86 11.87 -9.34 4.01
N HIS A 87 12.37 -8.59 3.01
CA HIS A 87 13.08 -9.15 1.87
C HIS A 87 14.58 -9.36 2.20
N ASP A 88 14.80 -10.17 3.20
CA ASP A 88 16.10 -10.50 3.81
C ASP A 88 16.60 -11.91 3.45
N GLY A 89 15.81 -12.67 2.69
CA GLY A 89 16.09 -14.07 2.34
C GLY A 89 15.58 -15.10 3.35
N GLY A 90 15.06 -14.64 4.49
CA GLY A 90 14.43 -15.50 5.50
C GLY A 90 12.91 -15.34 5.51
N THR A 91 12.44 -14.12 5.66
CA THR A 91 11.00 -13.78 5.69
C THR A 91 10.39 -13.79 4.29
N ALA A 92 11.10 -13.21 3.33
CA ALA A 92 10.74 -13.20 1.91
C ALA A 92 12.02 -13.35 1.07
N PHE A 93 11.90 -13.45 -0.25
CA PHE A 93 13.06 -13.52 -1.13
C PHE A 93 14.00 -12.34 -0.89
N ALA A 94 15.31 -12.61 -0.91
CA ALA A 94 16.32 -11.58 -0.68
C ALA A 94 16.33 -10.53 -1.80
N ILE A 95 16.69 -9.29 -1.44
CA ILE A 95 16.91 -8.22 -2.42
C ILE A 95 18.13 -8.56 -3.28
N GLU A 96 19.18 -9.10 -2.67
CA GLU A 96 20.36 -9.60 -3.37
C GLU A 96 19.98 -10.78 -4.26
N GLY A 97 20.29 -10.66 -5.55
CA GLY A 97 19.97 -11.69 -6.54
C GLY A 97 18.54 -11.68 -7.04
N ALA A 98 17.67 -10.80 -6.53
CA ALA A 98 16.35 -10.60 -7.10
C ALA A 98 16.45 -9.99 -8.51
N ARG A 99 15.60 -10.44 -9.41
CA ARG A 99 15.52 -9.84 -10.75
C ARG A 99 14.97 -8.41 -10.66
N CYS A 100 15.59 -7.49 -11.39
CA CYS A 100 15.21 -6.06 -11.36
C CYS A 100 13.72 -5.84 -11.62
N GLU A 101 13.14 -6.58 -12.57
CA GLU A 101 11.75 -6.49 -12.96
C GLU A 101 10.76 -7.04 -11.92
N SER A 102 11.23 -7.72 -10.89
CA SER A 102 10.38 -8.13 -9.76
C SER A 102 9.85 -6.94 -8.98
N CYS A 103 10.60 -5.85 -8.98
CA CYS A 103 10.21 -4.60 -8.32
C CYS A 103 10.06 -3.46 -9.34
N HIS A 104 10.95 -3.37 -10.34
CA HIS A 104 10.97 -2.34 -11.35
C HIS A 104 10.21 -2.78 -12.61
N ALA A 105 8.90 -3.02 -12.46
CA ALA A 105 8.06 -3.40 -13.59
C ALA A 105 7.64 -2.14 -14.37
N GLY A 106 7.83 -2.16 -15.69
CA GLY A 106 7.22 -1.19 -16.59
C GLY A 106 5.70 -1.29 -16.59
N PRO A 107 5.00 -0.32 -17.18
CA PRO A 107 3.57 -0.44 -17.40
C PRO A 107 3.28 -1.66 -18.29
N ARG A 108 2.39 -2.53 -17.82
CA ARG A 108 1.80 -3.59 -18.63
C ARG A 108 0.55 -3.07 -19.30
#